data_875c82825ed88d36c65307f52e4d7b9a
#
_entry.id   875c82825ed88d36c65307f52e4d7b9a
#
_cell.length_a   1.000
_cell.length_b   1.000
_cell.length_c   1.000
_cell.angle_alpha   90.00
_cell.angle_beta   90.00
_cell.angle_gamma   90.00
#
_symmetry.space_group_name_H-M   'P 1'
#
loop_
_entity.id
_entity.type
_entity.pdbx_description
1 polymer ?
#
loop_
_entity_poly.entity_id
_entity_poly.type
_entity_poly.pdbx_seq_one_letter_code
_entity_poly.pdbx_strand_id
1 'polypeptide(L)'
;EPILPTSRPAVMEDGTILTASFPVTWEKPKDGYNTAGIVQVKGTADVFGESMDVTASVRVQEAEVTVGANIAKDALTLKQDLTVTSDTLEAIRDGSREVSSNTSGGANTTLWSNYDNSNQNRDDKDAEITFEYATKMNFNQIKIFFRQDSYSATYPDAKTTQIFVSDTGAADTWTLVDT
;
A
#
# COMPACT_ATOMS: atom_id res chain seq x y z
N GLU A 1 -7.34 -18.39 -3.28
CA GLU A 1 -7.42 -19.60 -2.44
C GLU A 1 -6.63 -20.70 -3.13
N PRO A 2 -5.75 -21.44 -2.45
CA PRO A 2 -4.95 -22.48 -3.06
C PRO A 2 -5.85 -23.66 -3.48
N ILE A 3 -5.47 -24.30 -4.58
CA ILE A 3 -6.12 -25.52 -5.04
C ILE A 3 -5.37 -26.70 -4.42
N LEU A 4 -5.99 -27.36 -3.45
CA LEU A 4 -5.45 -28.57 -2.85
C LEU A 4 -5.87 -29.81 -3.66
N PRO A 5 -5.06 -30.85 -3.72
CA PRO A 5 -5.39 -32.05 -4.47
C PRO A 5 -6.58 -32.78 -3.83
N THR A 6 -7.52 -33.22 -4.65
CA THR A 6 -8.73 -33.92 -4.20
C THR A 6 -8.50 -35.42 -3.93
N SER A 7 -7.31 -35.93 -4.25
CA SER A 7 -6.91 -37.31 -3.95
C SER A 7 -5.42 -37.42 -3.79
N ARG A 8 -4.97 -38.43 -3.04
CA ARG A 8 -3.55 -38.73 -2.79
C ARG A 8 -3.34 -40.25 -2.71
N PRO A 9 -2.17 -40.76 -3.16
CA PRO A 9 -1.77 -42.13 -2.87
C PRO A 9 -1.48 -42.29 -1.38
N ALA A 10 -1.78 -43.46 -0.82
CA ALA A 10 -1.38 -43.80 0.53
C ALA A 10 0.02 -44.41 0.56
N VAL A 11 0.72 -44.17 1.69
CA VAL A 11 2.02 -44.77 1.98
C VAL A 11 1.83 -45.77 3.11
N MET A 12 2.23 -46.99 2.92
CA MET A 12 2.18 -48.04 3.92
C MET A 12 3.29 -47.86 4.97
N GLU A 13 3.18 -48.52 6.12
CA GLU A 13 4.18 -48.43 7.19
C GLU A 13 5.59 -48.86 6.75
N ASP A 14 5.69 -49.76 5.78
CA ASP A 14 6.96 -50.21 5.18
C ASP A 14 7.52 -49.21 4.14
N GLY A 15 6.87 -48.08 3.93
CA GLY A 15 7.25 -47.07 2.93
C GLY A 15 6.74 -47.35 1.53
N THR A 16 6.00 -48.42 1.29
CA THR A 16 5.42 -48.71 -0.02
C THR A 16 4.34 -47.71 -0.38
N ILE A 17 4.45 -47.09 -1.55
CA ILE A 17 3.45 -46.14 -2.07
C ILE A 17 2.44 -46.96 -2.88
N LEU A 18 1.18 -46.88 -2.49
CA LEU A 18 0.09 -47.53 -3.24
C LEU A 18 -0.15 -46.77 -4.55
N THR A 19 -0.40 -47.52 -5.63
CA THR A 19 -0.74 -46.95 -6.94
C THR A 19 -2.15 -46.34 -6.98
N ALA A 20 -3.02 -46.78 -6.05
CA ALA A 20 -4.36 -46.23 -5.91
C ALA A 20 -4.31 -44.89 -5.21
N SER A 21 -5.10 -43.93 -5.69
CA SER A 21 -5.32 -42.62 -5.05
C SER A 21 -6.63 -42.61 -4.30
N PHE A 22 -6.59 -42.12 -3.09
CA PHE A 22 -7.71 -42.05 -2.17
C PHE A 22 -8.25 -40.62 -2.11
N PRO A 23 -9.58 -40.42 -2.07
CA PRO A 23 -10.18 -39.11 -2.00
C PRO A 23 -9.81 -38.41 -0.69
N VAL A 24 -9.55 -37.12 -0.78
CA VAL A 24 -9.23 -36.25 0.37
C VAL A 24 -10.23 -35.10 0.42
N THR A 25 -10.78 -34.88 1.62
CA THR A 25 -11.62 -33.71 1.93
C THR A 25 -10.82 -32.78 2.83
N TRP A 26 -10.62 -31.54 2.38
CA TRP A 26 -9.88 -30.52 3.13
C TRP A 26 -10.79 -29.61 3.91
N GLU A 27 -10.38 -29.26 5.12
CA GLU A 27 -11.03 -28.26 5.95
C GLU A 27 -10.57 -26.86 5.53
N LYS A 28 -11.47 -25.87 5.62
CA LYS A 28 -11.07 -24.49 5.43
C LYS A 28 -10.33 -24.01 6.68
N PRO A 29 -9.08 -23.47 6.56
CA PRO A 29 -8.37 -22.93 7.70
C PRO A 29 -9.18 -21.81 8.37
N LYS A 30 -9.23 -21.79 9.70
CA LYS A 30 -10.01 -20.82 10.49
C LYS A 30 -9.65 -19.35 10.14
N ASP A 31 -8.37 -19.08 9.98
CA ASP A 31 -7.85 -17.74 9.69
C ASP A 31 -7.63 -17.50 8.18
N GLY A 32 -8.06 -18.44 7.34
CA GLY A 32 -7.88 -18.38 5.90
C GLY A 32 -6.40 -18.41 5.49
N TYR A 33 -6.07 -17.67 4.42
CA TYR A 33 -4.71 -17.56 3.85
C TYR A 33 -4.25 -16.09 3.78
N ASN A 34 -4.63 -15.30 4.79
CA ASN A 34 -4.45 -13.84 4.75
C ASN A 34 -3.09 -13.38 5.29
N THR A 35 -2.36 -14.26 5.97
CA THR A 35 -1.04 -13.93 6.56
C THR A 35 0.04 -14.73 5.87
N ALA A 36 1.14 -14.08 5.49
CA ALA A 36 2.29 -14.74 4.94
C ALA A 36 2.91 -15.74 5.93
N GLY A 37 3.34 -16.88 5.42
CA GLY A 37 3.88 -17.96 6.25
C GLY A 37 3.44 -19.34 5.77
N ILE A 38 3.54 -20.32 6.66
CA ILE A 38 3.09 -21.69 6.39
C ILE A 38 1.77 -21.93 7.13
N VAL A 39 0.71 -22.15 6.36
CA VAL A 39 -0.61 -22.52 6.87
C VAL A 39 -0.76 -24.03 6.80
N GLN A 40 -1.05 -24.67 7.94
CA GLN A 40 -1.36 -26.08 8.00
C GLN A 40 -2.86 -26.28 7.73
N VAL A 41 -3.17 -26.99 6.64
CA VAL A 41 -4.55 -27.31 6.27
C VAL A 41 -4.82 -28.76 6.67
N LYS A 42 -5.78 -28.97 7.54
CA LYS A 42 -6.24 -30.31 7.94
C LYS A 42 -7.24 -30.85 6.93
N GLY A 43 -7.31 -32.14 6.85
CA GLY A 43 -8.28 -32.84 6.02
C GLY A 43 -8.41 -34.29 6.44
N THR A 44 -9.29 -35.01 5.78
CA THR A 44 -9.51 -36.44 5.97
C THR A 44 -9.43 -37.18 4.65
N ALA A 45 -8.77 -38.30 4.64
CA ALA A 45 -8.73 -39.22 3.51
C ALA A 45 -9.53 -40.48 3.87
N ASP A 46 -10.32 -40.99 2.92
CA ASP A 46 -10.95 -42.30 3.02
C ASP A 46 -10.03 -43.36 2.39
N VAL A 47 -9.47 -44.20 3.23
CA VAL A 47 -8.57 -45.27 2.80
C VAL A 47 -9.23 -46.62 3.12
N PHE A 48 -9.77 -47.27 2.08
CA PHE A 48 -10.49 -48.56 2.19
C PHE A 48 -11.67 -48.54 3.19
N GLY A 49 -12.35 -47.39 3.32
CA GLY A 49 -13.48 -47.22 4.24
C GLY A 49 -13.09 -46.74 5.65
N GLU A 50 -11.81 -46.54 5.91
CA GLU A 50 -11.32 -45.92 7.14
C GLU A 50 -10.93 -44.47 6.92
N SER A 51 -11.39 -43.59 7.81
CA SER A 51 -11.07 -42.16 7.78
C SER A 51 -9.72 -41.91 8.44
N MET A 52 -8.79 -41.31 7.70
CA MET A 52 -7.43 -40.96 8.17
C MET A 52 -7.23 -39.46 8.13
N ASP A 53 -6.68 -38.92 9.22
CA ASP A 53 -6.30 -37.49 9.25
C ASP A 53 -5.08 -37.26 8.35
N VAL A 54 -5.20 -36.18 7.56
CA VAL A 54 -4.11 -35.72 6.67
C VAL A 54 -3.87 -34.24 6.86
N THR A 55 -2.65 -33.80 6.57
CA THR A 55 -2.28 -32.40 6.67
C THR A 55 -1.54 -31.95 5.44
N ALA A 56 -1.88 -30.79 4.92
CA ALA A 56 -1.16 -30.11 3.86
C ALA A 56 -0.51 -28.84 4.39
N SER A 57 0.74 -28.58 4.01
CA SER A 57 1.43 -27.32 4.27
C SER A 57 1.30 -26.41 3.07
N VAL A 58 0.62 -25.30 3.25
CA VAL A 58 0.44 -24.27 2.21
C VAL A 58 1.33 -23.08 2.54
N ARG A 59 2.26 -22.76 1.66
CA ARG A 59 3.07 -21.56 1.80
C ARG A 59 2.30 -20.37 1.24
N VAL A 60 1.91 -19.46 2.11
CA VAL A 60 1.37 -18.15 1.73
C VAL A 60 2.53 -17.18 1.60
N GLN A 61 2.67 -16.59 0.44
CA GLN A 61 3.65 -15.53 0.20
C GLN A 61 2.96 -14.18 0.36
N GLU A 62 3.69 -13.19 0.84
CA GLU A 62 3.23 -11.81 0.73
C GLU A 62 2.99 -11.49 -0.74
N ALA A 63 1.91 -10.76 -1.01
CA ALA A 63 1.68 -10.27 -2.36
C ALA A 63 2.87 -9.39 -2.75
N GLU A 64 3.51 -9.72 -3.87
CA GLU A 64 4.55 -8.87 -4.41
C GLU A 64 3.93 -7.51 -4.74
N VAL A 65 4.40 -6.46 -4.06
CA VAL A 65 3.93 -5.10 -4.33
C VAL A 65 4.50 -4.68 -5.68
N THR A 66 3.74 -4.89 -6.72
CA THR A 66 4.08 -4.36 -8.04
C THR A 66 3.88 -2.85 -8.00
N VAL A 67 4.98 -2.10 -8.06
CA VAL A 67 4.92 -0.65 -8.21
C VAL A 67 4.37 -0.36 -9.60
N GLY A 68 3.11 0.06 -9.65
CA GLY A 68 2.44 0.46 -10.88
C GLY A 68 2.88 1.84 -11.39
N ALA A 69 2.16 2.37 -12.36
CA ALA A 69 2.39 3.71 -12.86
C ALA A 69 2.14 4.76 -11.76
N ASN A 70 2.90 5.86 -11.80
CA ASN A 70 2.63 7.01 -10.95
C ASN A 70 1.31 7.68 -11.36
N ILE A 71 0.30 7.58 -10.51
CA ILE A 71 -1.05 8.13 -10.74
C ILE A 71 -1.22 9.57 -10.20
N ALA A 72 -0.24 10.12 -9.49
CA ALA A 72 -0.35 11.47 -8.94
C ALA A 72 -0.63 12.53 -10.03
N LYS A 73 -0.04 12.36 -11.20
CA LYS A 73 -0.25 13.22 -12.37
C LYS A 73 -1.68 13.15 -12.94
N ASP A 74 -2.41 12.07 -12.66
CA ASP A 74 -3.74 11.81 -13.18
C ASP A 74 -4.85 12.39 -12.27
N ALA A 75 -4.47 13.02 -11.15
CA ALA A 75 -5.41 13.73 -10.30
C ALA A 75 -6.09 14.85 -11.09
N LEU A 76 -7.41 14.92 -11.00
CA LEU A 76 -8.22 15.94 -11.66
C LEU A 76 -7.91 17.31 -11.08
N THR A 77 -7.83 17.40 -9.76
CA THR A 77 -7.59 18.62 -9.01
C THR A 77 -6.62 18.38 -7.87
N LEU A 78 -5.76 19.36 -7.62
CA LEU A 78 -4.98 19.49 -6.39
C LEU A 78 -5.56 20.65 -5.58
N LYS A 79 -5.68 20.43 -4.28
CA LYS A 79 -6.11 21.47 -3.32
C LYS A 79 -5.08 21.56 -2.21
N GLN A 80 -4.92 22.75 -1.68
CA GLN A 80 -4.13 23.04 -0.48
C GLN A 80 -4.90 23.99 0.43
N ASP A 81 -4.72 23.85 1.72
CA ASP A 81 -5.33 24.72 2.73
C ASP A 81 -4.50 25.98 3.03
N LEU A 82 -3.21 25.96 2.68
CA LEU A 82 -2.31 27.06 2.90
C LEU A 82 -2.11 27.90 1.63
N THR A 83 -2.16 29.20 1.78
CA THR A 83 -1.75 30.13 0.71
C THR A 83 -0.24 30.19 0.66
N VAL A 84 0.33 29.92 -0.50
CA VAL A 84 1.77 30.03 -0.77
C VAL A 84 2.01 31.11 -1.82
N THR A 85 3.12 31.81 -1.72
CA THR A 85 3.36 33.02 -2.53
C THR A 85 4.36 32.80 -3.65
N SER A 86 5.20 31.76 -3.56
CA SER A 86 6.34 31.61 -4.47
C SER A 86 6.44 30.29 -5.19
N ASP A 87 5.69 29.28 -4.77
CA ASP A 87 5.83 27.91 -5.27
C ASP A 87 4.56 27.42 -5.95
N THR A 88 4.70 26.33 -6.71
CA THR A 88 3.61 25.79 -7.52
C THR A 88 3.15 24.45 -6.98
N LEU A 89 1.88 24.35 -6.63
CA LEU A 89 1.29 23.08 -6.15
C LEU A 89 1.39 21.97 -7.21
N GLU A 90 1.27 22.31 -8.49
CA GLU A 90 1.39 21.35 -9.58
C GLU A 90 2.74 20.62 -9.63
N ALA A 91 3.80 21.20 -9.07
CA ALA A 91 5.13 20.60 -9.05
C ALA A 91 5.19 19.28 -8.25
N ILE A 92 4.25 19.04 -7.31
CA ILE A 92 4.25 17.80 -6.54
C ILE A 92 3.74 16.57 -7.32
N ARG A 93 3.13 16.78 -8.50
CA ARG A 93 2.56 15.70 -9.31
C ARG A 93 3.14 15.61 -10.72
N ASP A 94 4.04 16.49 -11.12
CA ASP A 94 4.60 16.56 -12.47
C ASP A 94 5.49 15.36 -12.86
N GLY A 95 5.87 14.54 -11.88
CA GLY A 95 6.74 13.38 -12.07
C GLY A 95 8.22 13.73 -12.08
N SER A 96 8.58 15.01 -11.97
CA SER A 96 9.97 15.48 -11.89
C SER A 96 10.46 15.45 -10.44
N ARG A 97 11.74 15.20 -10.28
CA ARG A 97 12.46 15.33 -9.00
C ARG A 97 13.57 16.39 -9.13
N GLU A 98 13.64 17.03 -10.28
CA GLU A 98 14.64 18.06 -10.51
C GLU A 98 14.20 19.36 -9.84
N VAL A 99 15.14 19.96 -9.13
CA VAL A 99 14.93 21.26 -8.53
C VAL A 99 15.79 22.24 -9.28
N SER A 100 15.15 23.15 -10.03
CA SER A 100 15.89 24.29 -10.57
C SER A 100 16.37 25.19 -9.44
N SER A 101 17.61 25.64 -9.50
CA SER A 101 18.12 26.65 -8.58
C SER A 101 17.24 27.90 -8.70
N ASN A 102 16.67 28.31 -7.58
CA ASN A 102 15.83 29.50 -7.54
C ASN A 102 16.66 30.74 -7.95
N THR A 103 16.36 31.28 -9.08
CA THR A 103 16.91 32.57 -9.49
C THR A 103 16.01 33.65 -8.89
N SER A 104 16.53 34.39 -7.95
CA SER A 104 15.99 35.53 -7.23
C SER A 104 14.68 36.12 -7.82
N GLY A 105 13.57 35.89 -7.11
CA GLY A 105 12.33 36.65 -7.26
C GLY A 105 11.25 36.07 -8.15
N GLY A 106 11.40 34.87 -8.69
CA GLY A 106 10.37 34.19 -9.47
C GLY A 106 9.71 33.03 -8.69
N ALA A 107 8.45 32.72 -9.05
CA ALA A 107 7.79 31.53 -8.55
C ALA A 107 8.60 30.28 -8.89
N ASN A 108 8.83 29.41 -7.92
CA ASN A 108 9.49 28.15 -8.17
C ASN A 108 8.51 27.16 -8.79
N THR A 109 8.75 26.78 -10.04
CA THR A 109 7.85 25.86 -10.77
C THR A 109 8.19 24.39 -10.56
N THR A 110 9.23 24.07 -9.79
CA THR A 110 9.76 22.71 -9.63
C THR A 110 9.57 22.13 -8.24
N LEU A 111 9.00 22.89 -7.32
CA LEU A 111 8.69 22.43 -5.96
C LEU A 111 7.48 23.17 -5.40
N TRP A 112 6.91 22.63 -4.37
CA TRP A 112 5.96 23.28 -3.48
C TRP A 112 6.54 23.40 -2.08
N SER A 113 6.26 24.51 -1.42
CA SER A 113 6.52 24.74 -0.01
C SER A 113 5.36 25.50 0.62
N ASN A 114 5.30 25.51 1.93
CA ASN A 114 4.36 26.34 2.69
C ASN A 114 4.89 27.78 2.94
N TYR A 115 5.91 28.21 2.19
CA TYR A 115 6.52 29.51 2.38
C TYR A 115 5.61 30.64 1.95
N ASP A 116 5.49 31.65 2.81
CA ASP A 116 4.71 32.87 2.57
C ASP A 116 5.54 34.10 2.98
N ASN A 117 5.80 34.98 2.03
CA ASN A 117 6.55 36.23 2.26
C ASN A 117 5.90 37.19 3.26
N SER A 118 4.59 37.09 3.44
CA SER A 118 3.83 37.96 4.35
C SER A 118 3.77 37.48 5.79
N ASN A 119 4.01 36.18 6.00
CA ASN A 119 3.92 35.55 7.31
C ASN A 119 5.00 34.46 7.45
N GLN A 120 6.16 34.88 7.92
CA GLN A 120 7.34 34.01 8.02
C GLN A 120 7.27 32.93 9.12
N ASN A 121 6.22 32.90 9.93
CA ASN A 121 6.03 31.93 11.01
C ASN A 121 4.89 30.95 10.67
N ARG A 122 5.22 29.91 9.91
CA ARG A 122 4.29 28.81 9.62
C ARG A 122 4.73 27.47 10.19
N ASP A 123 5.73 27.46 11.05
CA ASP A 123 6.25 26.25 11.69
C ASP A 123 5.23 25.58 12.62
N ASP A 124 4.15 26.30 12.98
CA ASP A 124 3.10 25.85 13.86
C ASP A 124 1.80 25.43 13.15
N LYS A 125 1.81 25.38 11.82
CA LYS A 125 0.62 25.04 11.03
C LYS A 125 0.81 23.76 10.25
N ASP A 126 -0.11 22.84 10.43
CA ASP A 126 -0.24 21.67 9.58
C ASP A 126 -0.58 22.13 8.15
N ALA A 127 0.01 21.46 7.17
CA ALA A 127 -0.28 21.66 5.74
C ALA A 127 -1.07 20.48 5.23
N GLU A 128 -2.23 20.75 4.64
CA GLU A 128 -3.05 19.73 3.99
C GLU A 128 -2.95 19.87 2.48
N ILE A 129 -2.66 18.76 1.81
CA ILE A 129 -2.66 18.66 0.36
C ILE A 129 -3.57 17.52 -0.06
N THR A 130 -4.58 17.84 -0.87
CA THR A 130 -5.57 16.88 -1.35
C THR A 130 -5.39 16.61 -2.84
N PHE A 131 -5.34 15.32 -3.21
CA PHE A 131 -5.41 14.83 -4.58
C PHE A 131 -6.82 14.33 -4.85
N GLU A 132 -7.50 14.92 -5.81
CA GLU A 132 -8.86 14.56 -6.19
C GLU A 132 -8.87 13.92 -7.57
N TYR A 133 -9.46 12.74 -7.69
CA TYR A 133 -9.53 11.97 -8.93
C TYR A 133 -10.96 11.93 -9.47
N ALA A 134 -11.12 11.88 -10.79
CA ALA A 134 -12.44 11.79 -11.44
C ALA A 134 -13.16 10.47 -11.13
N THR A 135 -12.42 9.43 -10.82
CA THR A 135 -12.92 8.11 -10.49
C THR A 135 -12.14 7.51 -9.32
N LYS A 136 -12.72 6.53 -8.66
CA LYS A 136 -12.02 5.80 -7.58
C LYS A 136 -10.72 5.18 -8.10
N MET A 137 -9.62 5.49 -7.44
CA MET A 137 -8.29 5.00 -7.78
C MET A 137 -7.83 3.98 -6.74
N ASN A 138 -7.12 2.95 -7.19
CA ASN A 138 -6.41 2.03 -6.32
C ASN A 138 -4.93 2.37 -6.35
N PHE A 139 -4.32 2.52 -5.17
CA PHE A 139 -2.89 2.69 -5.02
C PHE A 139 -2.39 1.83 -3.87
N ASN A 140 -1.12 1.46 -3.92
CA ASN A 140 -0.48 0.60 -2.93
C ASN A 140 0.79 1.23 -2.34
N GLN A 141 1.19 2.39 -2.82
CA GLN A 141 2.36 3.09 -2.34
C GLN A 141 2.22 4.60 -2.58
N ILE A 142 2.65 5.37 -1.58
CA ILE A 142 2.85 6.82 -1.69
C ILE A 142 4.33 7.10 -1.47
N LYS A 143 4.92 7.93 -2.32
CA LYS A 143 6.31 8.41 -2.16
C LYS A 143 6.29 9.93 -2.13
N ILE A 144 6.77 10.49 -1.03
CA ILE A 144 6.90 11.93 -0.85
C ILE A 144 8.39 12.27 -0.91
N PHE A 145 8.75 13.22 -1.75
CA PHE A 145 10.13 13.67 -1.91
C PHE A 145 10.26 15.06 -1.29
N PHE A 146 11.00 15.14 -0.21
CA PHE A 146 11.31 16.39 0.46
C PHE A 146 12.62 16.96 -0.06
N ARG A 147 12.66 18.27 -0.26
CA ARG A 147 13.88 18.98 -0.59
C ARG A 147 14.51 19.56 0.68
N GLN A 148 15.82 19.40 0.82
CA GLN A 148 16.61 20.17 1.77
C GLN A 148 17.04 21.50 1.14
N ASP A 149 16.69 22.60 1.78
CA ASP A 149 17.26 23.88 1.41
C ASP A 149 18.22 24.41 2.50
N SER A 150 18.99 25.43 2.15
CA SER A 150 20.03 25.98 3.04
C SER A 150 19.46 26.83 4.19
N TYR A 151 18.18 27.13 4.17
CA TYR A 151 17.53 28.03 5.13
C TYR A 151 16.65 27.28 6.12
N SER A 152 16.19 26.11 5.79
CA SER A 152 15.28 25.32 6.62
C SER A 152 15.92 23.99 6.97
N ALA A 153 16.07 23.73 8.26
CA ALA A 153 16.66 22.50 8.77
C ALA A 153 15.63 21.44 9.13
N THR A 154 14.35 21.77 9.11
CA THR A 154 13.28 20.85 9.55
C THR A 154 12.47 20.34 8.39
N TYR A 155 12.51 19.02 8.22
CA TYR A 155 11.53 18.30 7.41
C TYR A 155 10.34 17.92 8.27
N PRO A 156 9.15 17.76 7.68
CA PRO A 156 8.10 17.00 8.35
C PRO A 156 8.68 15.67 8.80
N ASP A 157 8.61 15.39 10.09
CA ASP A 157 8.96 14.06 10.60
C ASP A 157 7.97 13.07 9.97
N ALA A 158 8.45 11.92 9.53
CA ALA A 158 7.59 10.84 9.05
C ALA A 158 6.48 10.50 10.05
N LYS A 159 6.72 10.69 11.35
CA LYS A 159 5.71 10.50 12.41
C LYS A 159 4.61 11.55 12.45
N THR A 160 4.80 12.69 11.81
CA THR A 160 3.81 13.78 11.77
C THR A 160 3.10 13.84 10.42
N THR A 161 3.54 13.07 9.43
CA THR A 161 2.87 12.98 8.13
C THR A 161 1.75 11.94 8.21
N GLN A 162 0.52 12.38 8.05
CA GLN A 162 -0.66 11.51 8.08
C GLN A 162 -1.26 11.39 6.67
N ILE A 163 -1.70 10.19 6.32
CA ILE A 163 -2.31 9.89 5.02
C ILE A 163 -3.75 9.48 5.22
N PHE A 164 -4.66 10.23 4.62
CA PHE A 164 -6.09 9.97 4.67
C PHE A 164 -6.62 9.64 3.27
N VAL A 165 -7.65 8.82 3.22
CA VAL A 165 -8.39 8.51 1.99
C VAL A 165 -9.88 8.72 2.20
N SER A 166 -10.57 9.12 1.13
CA SER A 166 -12.02 9.23 1.09
C SER A 166 -12.55 8.85 -0.29
N ASP A 167 -13.69 8.17 -0.34
CA ASP A 167 -14.37 7.85 -1.59
C ASP A 167 -15.17 9.03 -2.15
N THR A 168 -15.48 10.02 -1.33
CA THR A 168 -16.38 11.14 -1.68
C THR A 168 -15.77 12.52 -1.50
N GLY A 169 -14.71 12.64 -0.67
CA GLY A 169 -14.12 13.91 -0.28
C GLY A 169 -14.93 14.71 0.73
N ALA A 170 -16.07 14.23 1.21
CA ALA A 170 -16.84 14.90 2.24
C ALA A 170 -16.10 14.89 3.59
N ALA A 171 -16.30 15.94 4.42
CA ALA A 171 -15.50 16.18 5.62
C ALA A 171 -15.46 15.04 6.64
N ASP A 172 -16.54 14.25 6.74
CA ASP A 172 -16.70 13.14 7.69
C ASP A 172 -16.39 11.76 7.09
N THR A 173 -15.86 11.72 5.87
CA THR A 173 -15.62 10.45 5.13
C THR A 173 -14.14 10.08 5.02
N TRP A 174 -13.25 10.86 5.62
CA TRP A 174 -11.83 10.64 5.57
C TRP A 174 -11.39 9.58 6.58
N THR A 175 -10.64 8.60 6.11
CA THR A 175 -10.08 7.51 6.91
C THR A 175 -8.57 7.60 6.91
N LEU A 176 -7.95 7.64 8.09
CA LEU A 176 -6.51 7.54 8.25
C LEU A 176 -6.05 6.14 7.83
N VAL A 177 -5.08 6.08 6.93
CA VAL A 177 -4.54 4.81 6.42
C VAL A 177 -3.08 4.60 6.77
N ASP A 178 -2.33 5.69 7.02
CA ASP A 178 -0.92 5.61 7.43
C ASP A 178 -0.49 6.89 8.19
N THR A 179 0.61 6.75 9.00
CA THR A 179 1.24 7.83 9.78
C THR A 179 2.76 7.75 9.70
#